data_5cc8ff65b1f2f017b906cd4b76d50395
#
_entry.id   5cc8ff65b1f2f017b906cd4b76d50395
#
_cell.length_a   1.000
_cell.length_b   1.000
_cell.length_c   1.000
_cell.angle_alpha   90.00
_cell.angle_beta   90.00
_cell.angle_gamma   90.00
#
_symmetry.space_group_name_H-M   'P 1'
#
loop_
_entity.id
_entity.type
_entity.pdbx_description
1 polymer ?
#
loop_
_entity_poly.entity_id
_entity_poly.type
_entity_poly.pdbx_seq_one_letter_code
_entity_poly.pdbx_strand_id
1 'polypeptide(L)'
;MPKITFMGAGSTVFARNVLGDCMCTPSLCESEIALYDIDAERLEESYIILSAINKNTNGGKATLKTYCGVENRKEALRGADFVVNAIQVGFYDPCTIIDFEVPKKYGLRQTIADTMGIGGIMRALRTIPVLEDFARDMEEVCPNAWFLNYTNPMAMLSGYMQRYTNVKTVGLCHSVQVCSKELLKALGMEDKIEGRRELIAGINHMGWLLKIEDKDGNDLYPEIKRRAAEKNATEKHKDMVRYEYICRLGYYCTESSEHNAEYNPLFIKSRYPELIEQFNIPLDEYPRRCINQIKGWKEEKESILKDGKVEHTRSSEYASYIMEAMVTGNPYKIGGNVLNTGLIDNLPADACVEVPCLVDKMGVNPCHVGRLPVQLAAMNMTNINAQLMTIEAARTRKREDIYRAAMLDPHTAAELSIDDIVKMCDDLIEAHGDYMAMYK
;
A
#
# COMPACT_ATOMS: atom_id res chain seq x y z
N MET A 1 -13.17 -26.18 0.10
CA MET A 1 -11.80 -25.62 0.18
C MET A 1 -11.79 -24.34 -0.63
N PRO A 2 -11.27 -23.25 -0.11
CA PRO A 2 -11.27 -21.98 -0.85
C PRO A 2 -10.27 -22.03 -2.02
N LYS A 3 -10.59 -21.27 -3.07
CA LYS A 3 -9.66 -20.96 -4.14
C LYS A 3 -9.08 -19.54 -3.94
N ILE A 4 -7.76 -19.45 -3.91
CA ILE A 4 -7.02 -18.20 -3.75
C ILE A 4 -6.28 -17.91 -5.04
N THR A 5 -6.59 -16.81 -5.70
CA THR A 5 -5.86 -16.35 -6.88
C THR A 5 -4.93 -15.21 -6.48
N PHE A 6 -3.64 -15.32 -6.82
CA PHE A 6 -2.65 -14.31 -6.56
C PHE A 6 -2.25 -13.61 -7.88
N MET A 7 -2.65 -12.33 -8.01
CA MET A 7 -2.36 -11.49 -9.17
C MET A 7 -1.06 -10.74 -8.95
N GLY A 8 -0.08 -10.93 -9.84
CA GLY A 8 1.29 -10.44 -9.68
C GLY A 8 2.17 -11.42 -8.88
N ALA A 9 2.00 -12.71 -9.14
CA ALA A 9 2.73 -13.77 -8.43
C ALA A 9 4.26 -13.71 -8.65
N GLY A 10 4.72 -13.03 -9.69
CA GLY A 10 6.14 -12.70 -9.88
C GLY A 10 6.74 -11.79 -8.79
N SER A 11 5.94 -11.28 -7.85
CA SER A 11 6.42 -10.62 -6.63
C SER A 11 6.93 -11.60 -5.58
N THR A 12 7.78 -12.50 -5.96
CA THR A 12 8.24 -13.74 -5.30
C THR A 12 8.27 -13.71 -3.77
N VAL A 13 8.89 -12.71 -3.15
CA VAL A 13 8.99 -12.58 -1.69
C VAL A 13 7.59 -12.37 -1.06
N PHE A 14 6.79 -11.50 -1.66
CA PHE A 14 5.47 -11.19 -1.12
C PHE A 14 4.48 -12.34 -1.35
N ALA A 15 4.48 -12.93 -2.54
CA ALA A 15 3.70 -14.13 -2.83
C ALA A 15 4.06 -15.29 -1.89
N ARG A 16 5.37 -15.50 -1.63
CA ARG A 16 5.86 -16.48 -0.65
C ARG A 16 5.29 -16.24 0.73
N ASN A 17 5.34 -15.02 1.23
CA ASN A 17 4.87 -14.71 2.58
C ASN A 17 3.37 -14.96 2.70
N VAL A 18 2.55 -14.35 1.85
CA VAL A 18 1.09 -14.46 1.93
C VAL A 18 0.61 -15.92 1.72
N LEU A 19 1.09 -16.57 0.67
CA LEU A 19 0.64 -17.92 0.34
C LEU A 19 1.27 -18.99 1.23
N GLY A 20 2.51 -18.79 1.68
CA GLY A 20 3.14 -19.61 2.71
C GLY A 20 2.35 -19.55 4.02
N ASP A 21 1.88 -18.38 4.43
CA ASP A 21 1.02 -18.21 5.60
C ASP A 21 -0.32 -18.96 5.45
N CYS A 22 -0.91 -18.94 4.24
CA CYS A 22 -2.11 -19.73 3.95
C CYS A 22 -1.84 -21.24 4.12
N MET A 23 -0.70 -21.73 3.64
CA MET A 23 -0.29 -23.13 3.80
C MET A 23 -0.03 -23.51 5.26
N CYS A 24 0.37 -22.57 6.11
CA CYS A 24 0.51 -22.78 7.57
C CYS A 24 -0.81 -22.69 8.33
N THR A 25 -1.89 -22.22 7.69
CA THR A 25 -3.18 -21.97 8.35
C THR A 25 -4.11 -23.17 8.16
N PRO A 26 -4.55 -23.86 9.21
CA PRO A 26 -5.33 -25.11 9.10
C PRO A 26 -6.58 -25.03 8.22
N SER A 27 -7.30 -23.89 8.26
CA SER A 27 -8.50 -23.68 7.45
C SER A 27 -8.24 -23.34 5.99
N LEU A 28 -6.98 -23.06 5.62
CA LEU A 28 -6.53 -22.65 4.28
C LEU A 28 -5.53 -23.61 3.66
N CYS A 29 -4.96 -24.54 4.45
CA CYS A 29 -3.82 -25.38 4.03
C CYS A 29 -4.11 -26.34 2.85
N GLU A 30 -5.38 -26.60 2.56
CA GLU A 30 -5.82 -27.43 1.42
C GLU A 30 -6.39 -26.61 0.25
N SER A 31 -6.15 -25.28 0.22
CA SER A 31 -6.67 -24.39 -0.82
C SER A 31 -6.15 -24.75 -2.21
N GLU A 32 -6.97 -24.45 -3.24
CA GLU A 32 -6.48 -24.29 -4.59
C GLU A 32 -5.82 -22.89 -4.70
N ILE A 33 -4.56 -22.84 -5.09
CA ILE A 33 -3.78 -21.62 -5.25
C ILE A 33 -3.47 -21.43 -6.74
N ALA A 34 -4.04 -20.37 -7.34
CA ALA A 34 -3.80 -19.96 -8.71
C ALA A 34 -2.79 -18.80 -8.71
N LEU A 35 -1.61 -19.05 -9.27
CA LEU A 35 -0.55 -18.06 -9.44
C LEU A 35 -0.68 -17.43 -10.82
N TYR A 36 -0.90 -16.12 -10.88
CA TYR A 36 -1.01 -15.39 -12.14
C TYR A 36 0.06 -14.30 -12.24
N ASP A 37 0.76 -14.26 -13.38
CA ASP A 37 1.65 -13.17 -13.76
C ASP A 37 1.73 -13.03 -15.27
N ILE A 38 2.24 -11.89 -15.75
CA ILE A 38 2.54 -11.66 -17.17
C ILE A 38 3.98 -12.05 -17.54
N ASP A 39 4.84 -12.22 -16.52
CA ASP A 39 6.26 -12.61 -16.66
C ASP A 39 6.42 -14.10 -16.33
N ALA A 40 6.71 -14.90 -17.35
CA ALA A 40 6.80 -16.35 -17.22
C ALA A 40 7.97 -16.81 -16.34
N GLU A 41 9.12 -16.12 -16.38
CA GLU A 41 10.30 -16.48 -15.60
C GLU A 41 10.05 -16.25 -14.11
N ARG A 42 9.52 -15.08 -13.76
CA ARG A 42 9.19 -14.72 -12.37
C ARG A 42 8.06 -15.58 -11.79
N LEU A 43 7.09 -15.94 -12.64
CA LEU A 43 6.01 -16.84 -12.25
C LEU A 43 6.54 -18.23 -11.91
N GLU A 44 7.44 -18.78 -12.73
CA GLU A 44 8.08 -20.08 -12.50
C GLU A 44 8.93 -20.07 -11.22
N GLU A 45 9.68 -18.99 -10.96
CA GLU A 45 10.44 -18.84 -9.71
C GLU A 45 9.52 -18.94 -8.48
N SER A 46 8.41 -18.22 -8.50
CA SER A 46 7.42 -18.28 -7.41
C SER A 46 6.79 -19.66 -7.26
N TYR A 47 6.48 -20.33 -8.38
CA TYR A 47 5.94 -21.67 -8.37
C TYR A 47 6.90 -22.69 -7.74
N ILE A 48 8.19 -22.63 -8.07
CA ILE A 48 9.21 -23.51 -7.48
C ILE A 48 9.29 -23.32 -5.97
N ILE A 49 9.37 -22.07 -5.51
CA ILE A 49 9.46 -21.75 -4.08
C ILE A 49 8.22 -22.20 -3.32
N LEU A 50 7.04 -21.85 -3.82
CA LEU A 50 5.78 -22.22 -3.18
C LEU A 50 5.51 -23.72 -3.20
N SER A 51 5.96 -24.43 -4.25
CA SER A 51 5.91 -25.89 -4.31
C SER A 51 6.81 -26.52 -3.25
N ALA A 52 8.01 -25.97 -3.01
CA ALA A 52 8.89 -26.43 -1.95
C ALA A 52 8.28 -26.19 -0.56
N ILE A 53 7.70 -25.01 -0.30
CA ILE A 53 6.98 -24.70 0.95
C ILE A 53 5.81 -25.65 1.14
N ASN A 54 4.97 -25.83 0.11
CA ASN A 54 3.84 -26.75 0.17
C ASN A 54 4.27 -28.17 0.56
N LYS A 55 5.35 -28.66 -0.03
CA LYS A 55 5.91 -29.99 0.29
C LYS A 55 6.47 -30.03 1.71
N ASN A 56 7.34 -29.09 2.07
CA ASN A 56 8.14 -29.15 3.31
C ASN A 56 7.36 -28.73 4.55
N THR A 57 6.48 -27.73 4.42
CA THR A 57 5.73 -27.17 5.56
C THR A 57 4.31 -27.70 5.63
N ASN A 58 3.64 -27.91 4.49
CA ASN A 58 2.22 -28.26 4.41
C ASN A 58 1.96 -29.74 4.06
N GLY A 59 2.99 -30.53 3.82
CA GLY A 59 2.84 -31.95 3.43
C GLY A 59 2.17 -32.17 2.06
N GLY A 60 2.24 -31.17 1.17
CA GLY A 60 1.70 -31.24 -0.19
C GLY A 60 0.17 -31.09 -0.28
N LYS A 61 -0.50 -30.54 0.73
CA LYS A 61 -1.98 -30.50 0.80
C LYS A 61 -2.60 -29.46 -0.15
N ALA A 62 -1.94 -28.33 -0.40
CA ALA A 62 -2.45 -27.32 -1.32
C ALA A 62 -2.25 -27.74 -2.78
N THR A 63 -3.15 -27.31 -3.66
CA THR A 63 -3.02 -27.48 -5.11
C THR A 63 -2.54 -26.19 -5.75
N LEU A 64 -1.36 -26.19 -6.37
CA LEU A 64 -0.82 -25.00 -7.03
C LEU A 64 -0.97 -25.13 -8.55
N LYS A 65 -1.43 -24.03 -9.19
CA LYS A 65 -1.56 -23.89 -10.64
C LYS A 65 -0.98 -22.55 -11.09
N THR A 66 -0.33 -22.53 -12.23
CA THR A 66 0.24 -21.31 -12.84
C THR A 66 -0.56 -20.88 -14.08
N TYR A 67 -0.69 -19.57 -14.24
CA TYR A 67 -1.38 -18.93 -15.36
C TYR A 67 -0.53 -17.73 -15.81
N CYS A 68 0.01 -17.80 -17.01
CA CYS A 68 0.85 -16.75 -17.56
C CYS A 68 0.14 -16.02 -18.69
N GLY A 69 0.27 -14.68 -18.70
CA GLY A 69 -0.25 -13.84 -19.78
C GLY A 69 -1.71 -13.44 -19.64
N VAL A 70 -2.09 -12.37 -20.34
CA VAL A 70 -3.41 -11.75 -20.24
C VAL A 70 -4.52 -12.72 -20.66
N GLU A 71 -4.26 -13.57 -21.64
CA GLU A 71 -5.20 -14.58 -22.17
C GLU A 71 -5.60 -15.64 -21.13
N ASN A 72 -4.76 -15.90 -20.13
CA ASN A 72 -5.01 -16.87 -19.08
C ASN A 72 -5.58 -16.25 -17.79
N ARG A 73 -5.72 -14.92 -17.74
CA ARG A 73 -6.18 -14.20 -16.55
C ARG A 73 -7.55 -14.65 -16.07
N LYS A 74 -8.50 -14.77 -16.98
CA LYS A 74 -9.88 -15.18 -16.65
C LYS A 74 -9.95 -16.59 -16.07
N GLU A 75 -9.12 -17.51 -16.57
CA GLU A 75 -9.04 -18.88 -16.03
C GLU A 75 -8.38 -18.91 -14.64
N ALA A 76 -7.38 -18.08 -14.39
CA ALA A 76 -6.81 -17.92 -13.07
C ALA A 76 -7.87 -17.46 -12.04
N LEU A 77 -8.73 -16.52 -12.43
CA LEU A 77 -9.78 -15.95 -11.59
C LEU A 77 -11.00 -16.84 -11.41
N ARG A 78 -11.29 -17.75 -12.38
CA ARG A 78 -12.52 -18.56 -12.40
C ARG A 78 -12.77 -19.29 -11.10
N GLY A 79 -13.89 -18.98 -10.43
CA GLY A 79 -14.31 -19.61 -9.18
C GLY A 79 -13.45 -19.26 -7.97
N ALA A 80 -12.66 -18.21 -8.02
CA ALA A 80 -11.91 -17.73 -6.85
C ALA A 80 -12.87 -17.28 -5.73
N ASP A 81 -12.49 -17.56 -4.48
CA ASP A 81 -13.10 -17.00 -3.28
C ASP A 81 -12.35 -15.73 -2.84
N PHE A 82 -11.04 -15.72 -3.05
CA PHE A 82 -10.14 -14.63 -2.71
C PHE A 82 -9.19 -14.31 -3.87
N VAL A 83 -9.03 -13.03 -4.15
CA VAL A 83 -8.06 -12.53 -5.12
C VAL A 83 -7.12 -11.57 -4.41
N VAL A 84 -5.86 -11.96 -4.26
CA VAL A 84 -4.80 -11.10 -3.70
C VAL A 84 -4.13 -10.36 -4.84
N ASN A 85 -4.09 -9.04 -4.77
CA ASN A 85 -3.48 -8.20 -5.80
C ASN A 85 -2.19 -7.55 -5.31
N ALA A 86 -1.10 -7.83 -6.01
CA ALA A 86 0.23 -7.29 -5.75
C ALA A 86 0.97 -6.95 -7.07
N ILE A 87 0.23 -6.45 -8.07
CA ILE A 87 0.83 -6.09 -9.36
C ILE A 87 1.62 -4.78 -9.28
N GLN A 88 2.58 -4.63 -10.17
CA GLN A 88 3.28 -3.37 -10.43
C GLN A 88 3.35 -3.14 -11.94
N VAL A 89 2.43 -2.32 -12.46
CA VAL A 89 2.38 -1.98 -13.88
C VAL A 89 3.57 -1.11 -14.25
N GLY A 90 4.34 -1.54 -15.27
CA GLY A 90 5.51 -0.84 -15.76
C GLY A 90 6.80 -1.06 -14.95
N PHE A 91 6.76 -1.91 -13.90
CA PHE A 91 7.92 -2.31 -13.09
C PHE A 91 8.79 -1.16 -12.56
N TYR A 92 10.00 -1.51 -12.07
CA TYR A 92 11.03 -0.54 -11.75
C TYR A 92 11.56 0.14 -13.02
N ASP A 93 11.97 -0.64 -13.99
CA ASP A 93 12.40 -0.20 -15.33
C ASP A 93 11.30 -0.59 -16.34
N PRO A 94 10.71 0.35 -17.10
CA PRO A 94 11.08 1.77 -17.17
C PRO A 94 10.30 2.71 -16.23
N CYS A 95 9.11 2.32 -15.74
CA CYS A 95 8.14 3.30 -15.24
C CYS A 95 8.54 3.99 -13.93
N THR A 96 9.09 3.26 -12.95
CA THR A 96 9.54 3.91 -11.71
C THR A 96 10.72 4.85 -11.97
N ILE A 97 11.64 4.50 -12.88
CA ILE A 97 12.74 5.37 -13.28
C ILE A 97 12.19 6.67 -13.89
N ILE A 98 11.20 6.57 -14.78
CA ILE A 98 10.55 7.74 -15.41
C ILE A 98 9.89 8.61 -14.36
N ASP A 99 9.14 8.02 -13.39
CA ASP A 99 8.46 8.72 -12.31
C ASP A 99 9.41 9.56 -11.43
N PHE A 100 10.71 9.26 -11.43
CA PHE A 100 11.74 10.01 -10.70
C PHE A 100 12.53 10.95 -11.60
N GLU A 101 13.00 10.49 -12.77
CA GLU A 101 13.94 11.24 -13.58
C GLU A 101 13.28 12.41 -14.34
N VAL A 102 12.01 12.30 -14.73
CA VAL A 102 11.31 13.41 -15.40
C VAL A 102 11.04 14.55 -14.42
N PRO A 103 10.43 14.34 -13.22
CA PRO A 103 10.23 15.43 -12.25
C PRO A 103 11.50 16.14 -11.81
N LYS A 104 12.64 15.44 -11.74
CA LYS A 104 13.95 16.04 -11.43
C LYS A 104 14.37 17.12 -12.41
N LYS A 105 14.00 17.02 -13.70
CA LYS A 105 14.28 18.04 -14.71
C LYS A 105 13.63 19.38 -14.38
N TYR A 106 12.53 19.34 -13.62
CA TYR A 106 11.78 20.50 -13.13
C TYR A 106 12.18 20.92 -11.72
N GLY A 107 13.17 20.26 -11.11
CA GLY A 107 13.61 20.52 -9.75
C GLY A 107 12.73 19.88 -8.66
N LEU A 108 11.71 19.11 -9.03
CA LEU A 108 10.85 18.42 -8.08
C LEU A 108 11.54 17.17 -7.53
N ARG A 109 11.76 17.15 -6.22
CA ARG A 109 12.46 16.08 -5.51
C ARG A 109 11.47 15.17 -4.79
N GLN A 110 11.68 13.87 -4.88
CA GLN A 110 10.80 12.85 -4.31
C GLN A 110 11.62 11.84 -3.48
N THR A 111 10.95 11.09 -2.62
CA THR A 111 11.55 10.04 -1.80
C THR A 111 11.13 8.65 -2.27
N ILE A 112 9.84 8.34 -2.27
CA ILE A 112 9.27 7.04 -2.63
C ILE A 112 8.41 7.12 -3.90
N ALA A 113 7.60 8.16 -4.06
CA ALA A 113 6.81 8.47 -5.26
C ALA A 113 5.92 7.33 -5.79
N ASP A 114 5.48 6.43 -4.91
CA ASP A 114 4.66 5.29 -5.30
C ASP A 114 3.19 5.38 -4.86
N THR A 115 2.88 6.33 -3.97
CA THR A 115 1.55 6.46 -3.34
C THR A 115 0.95 7.86 -3.53
N MET A 116 1.74 8.90 -3.30
CA MET A 116 1.34 10.30 -3.48
C MET A 116 2.37 11.04 -4.36
N GLY A 117 2.12 12.32 -4.61
CA GLY A 117 2.93 13.10 -5.53
C GLY A 117 2.70 12.73 -7.00
N ILE A 118 3.48 13.37 -7.88
CA ILE A 118 3.32 13.14 -9.32
C ILE A 118 3.63 11.69 -9.72
N GLY A 119 4.61 11.04 -9.07
CA GLY A 119 4.91 9.62 -9.32
C GLY A 119 3.75 8.71 -8.95
N GLY A 120 3.11 8.95 -7.79
CA GLY A 120 1.90 8.23 -7.37
C GLY A 120 0.74 8.43 -8.34
N ILE A 121 0.51 9.67 -8.80
CA ILE A 121 -0.52 9.99 -9.82
C ILE A 121 -0.28 9.17 -11.09
N MET A 122 0.93 9.21 -11.67
CA MET A 122 1.25 8.46 -12.89
C MET A 122 1.11 6.95 -12.69
N ARG A 123 1.55 6.44 -11.52
CA ARG A 123 1.42 5.02 -11.18
C ARG A 123 -0.06 4.58 -11.07
N ALA A 124 -0.93 5.40 -10.47
CA ALA A 124 -2.37 5.11 -10.45
C ALA A 124 -2.95 5.08 -11.85
N LEU A 125 -2.64 6.09 -12.68
CA LEU A 125 -3.17 6.23 -14.03
C LEU A 125 -2.81 5.06 -14.95
N ARG A 126 -1.61 4.49 -14.84
CA ARG A 126 -1.23 3.29 -15.62
C ARG A 126 -1.73 1.97 -15.01
N THR A 127 -2.09 1.95 -13.71
CA THR A 127 -2.52 0.73 -13.03
C THR A 127 -4.03 0.54 -13.06
N ILE A 128 -4.83 1.60 -12.94
CA ILE A 128 -6.30 1.54 -12.94
C ILE A 128 -6.86 0.82 -14.18
N PRO A 129 -6.38 1.05 -15.42
CA PRO A 129 -6.89 0.32 -16.59
C PRO A 129 -6.72 -1.19 -16.49
N VAL A 130 -5.62 -1.66 -15.89
CA VAL A 130 -5.39 -3.09 -15.65
C VAL A 130 -6.37 -3.62 -14.59
N LEU A 131 -6.66 -2.83 -13.55
CA LEU A 131 -7.64 -3.20 -12.53
C LEU A 131 -9.08 -3.20 -13.07
N GLU A 132 -9.41 -2.32 -14.02
CA GLU A 132 -10.71 -2.37 -14.74
C GLU A 132 -10.90 -3.69 -15.46
N ASP A 133 -9.84 -4.17 -16.12
CA ASP A 133 -9.86 -5.48 -16.77
C ASP A 133 -10.00 -6.61 -15.76
N PHE A 134 -9.31 -6.55 -14.61
CA PHE A 134 -9.46 -7.53 -13.53
C PHE A 134 -10.89 -7.56 -13.01
N ALA A 135 -11.46 -6.36 -12.76
CA ALA A 135 -12.82 -6.23 -12.24
C ALA A 135 -13.84 -6.85 -13.21
N ARG A 136 -13.72 -6.55 -14.50
CA ARG A 136 -14.61 -7.11 -15.55
C ARG A 136 -14.55 -8.63 -15.59
N ASP A 137 -13.33 -9.19 -15.51
CA ASP A 137 -13.18 -10.64 -15.49
C ASP A 137 -13.70 -11.24 -14.17
N MET A 138 -13.46 -10.60 -13.02
CA MET A 138 -13.98 -11.06 -11.73
C MET A 138 -15.51 -11.04 -11.67
N GLU A 139 -16.14 -9.98 -12.15
CA GLU A 139 -17.60 -9.86 -12.22
C GLU A 139 -18.23 -11.00 -13.04
N GLU A 140 -17.52 -11.49 -14.07
CA GLU A 140 -17.99 -12.61 -14.90
C GLU A 140 -17.76 -13.99 -14.27
N VAL A 141 -16.55 -14.23 -13.71
CA VAL A 141 -16.14 -15.61 -13.34
C VAL A 141 -16.00 -15.89 -11.85
N CYS A 142 -15.99 -14.85 -10.99
CA CYS A 142 -15.94 -14.97 -9.54
C CYS A 142 -16.60 -13.76 -8.82
N PRO A 143 -17.89 -13.44 -9.10
CA PRO A 143 -18.54 -12.21 -8.62
C PRO A 143 -18.68 -12.09 -7.10
N ASN A 144 -18.48 -13.17 -6.36
CA ASN A 144 -18.55 -13.18 -4.91
C ASN A 144 -17.19 -13.08 -4.22
N ALA A 145 -16.09 -13.14 -4.99
CA ALA A 145 -14.73 -13.09 -4.46
C ALA A 145 -14.42 -11.75 -3.76
N TRP A 146 -13.59 -11.81 -2.72
CA TRP A 146 -12.99 -10.63 -2.12
C TRP A 146 -11.68 -10.30 -2.81
N PHE A 147 -11.53 -9.04 -3.24
CA PHE A 147 -10.31 -8.47 -3.80
C PHE A 147 -9.50 -7.80 -2.69
N LEU A 148 -8.41 -8.43 -2.30
CA LEU A 148 -7.47 -7.98 -1.27
C LEU A 148 -6.33 -7.23 -1.94
N ASN A 149 -6.41 -5.89 -1.97
CA ASN A 149 -5.46 -5.06 -2.69
C ASN A 149 -4.28 -4.66 -1.82
N TYR A 150 -3.07 -5.01 -2.24
CA TYR A 150 -1.80 -4.56 -1.65
C TYR A 150 -1.03 -3.57 -2.53
N THR A 151 -1.55 -3.33 -3.73
CA THR A 151 -0.89 -2.44 -4.70
C THR A 151 -1.13 -0.97 -4.38
N ASN A 152 -0.05 -0.19 -4.37
CA ASN A 152 -0.09 1.27 -4.29
C ASN A 152 -0.20 1.92 -5.70
N PRO A 153 -0.80 3.11 -5.75
CA PRO A 153 -1.38 3.99 -4.70
C PRO A 153 -2.69 3.44 -4.11
N MET A 154 -2.62 3.02 -2.86
CA MET A 154 -3.70 2.27 -2.21
C MET A 154 -5.08 2.94 -2.28
N ALA A 155 -5.16 4.21 -1.86
CA ALA A 155 -6.43 4.94 -1.79
C ALA A 155 -7.01 5.23 -3.19
N MET A 156 -6.15 5.48 -4.19
CA MET A 156 -6.60 5.72 -5.56
C MET A 156 -7.10 4.42 -6.20
N LEU A 157 -6.35 3.32 -6.06
CA LEU A 157 -6.69 2.03 -6.68
C LEU A 157 -7.90 1.38 -6.00
N SER A 158 -7.89 1.27 -4.67
CA SER A 158 -9.01 0.70 -3.92
C SER A 158 -10.26 1.58 -4.02
N GLY A 159 -10.09 2.91 -3.97
CA GLY A 159 -11.18 3.86 -4.15
C GLY A 159 -11.81 3.78 -5.53
N TYR A 160 -11.01 3.60 -6.59
CA TYR A 160 -11.53 3.36 -7.94
C TYR A 160 -12.37 2.07 -8.01
N MET A 161 -11.81 0.96 -7.53
CA MET A 161 -12.50 -0.32 -7.50
C MET A 161 -13.82 -0.27 -6.75
N GLN A 162 -13.83 0.35 -5.56
CA GLN A 162 -15.01 0.46 -4.70
C GLN A 162 -16.11 1.39 -5.26
N ARG A 163 -15.72 2.40 -6.06
CA ARG A 163 -16.67 3.38 -6.63
C ARG A 163 -17.23 2.97 -7.99
N TYR A 164 -16.44 2.27 -8.80
CA TYR A 164 -16.76 2.09 -10.22
C TYR A 164 -16.86 0.63 -10.65
N THR A 165 -16.76 -0.31 -9.72
CA THR A 165 -16.96 -1.75 -9.97
C THR A 165 -17.86 -2.38 -8.92
N ASN A 166 -18.35 -3.59 -9.19
CA ASN A 166 -19.12 -4.39 -8.22
C ASN A 166 -18.23 -5.37 -7.43
N VAL A 167 -16.92 -5.30 -7.58
CA VAL A 167 -15.97 -6.19 -6.92
C VAL A 167 -15.84 -5.81 -5.44
N LYS A 168 -16.08 -6.77 -4.55
CA LYS A 168 -15.86 -6.60 -3.10
C LYS A 168 -14.38 -6.35 -2.84
N THR A 169 -14.01 -5.12 -2.54
CA THR A 169 -12.61 -4.68 -2.43
C THR A 169 -12.28 -4.15 -1.04
N VAL A 170 -11.13 -4.54 -0.51
CA VAL A 170 -10.48 -3.89 0.64
C VAL A 170 -9.01 -3.67 0.34
N GLY A 171 -8.52 -2.46 0.61
CA GLY A 171 -7.09 -2.15 0.53
C GLY A 171 -6.39 -2.47 1.84
N LEU A 172 -5.19 -3.03 1.75
CA LEU A 172 -4.43 -3.59 2.88
C LEU A 172 -3.02 -2.98 2.91
N CYS A 173 -2.64 -2.42 4.06
CA CYS A 173 -1.32 -1.82 4.25
C CYS A 173 -0.68 -2.31 5.56
N HIS A 174 0.60 -2.68 5.49
CA HIS A 174 1.36 -3.13 6.66
C HIS A 174 1.57 -2.02 7.69
N SER A 175 1.67 -0.78 7.24
CA SER A 175 2.02 0.35 8.10
C SER A 175 1.08 0.55 9.28
N VAL A 176 -0.23 0.35 9.08
CA VAL A 176 -1.23 0.46 10.14
C VAL A 176 -1.09 -0.67 11.17
N GLN A 177 -0.67 -1.87 10.75
CA GLN A 177 -0.55 -3.03 11.63
C GLN A 177 0.62 -2.93 12.62
N VAL A 178 1.70 -2.30 12.19
CA VAL A 178 2.93 -2.20 12.98
C VAL A 178 3.11 -0.83 13.66
N CYS A 179 2.29 0.16 13.31
CA CYS A 179 2.44 1.57 13.66
C CYS A 179 2.78 1.79 15.13
N SER A 180 1.88 1.46 16.04
CA SER A 180 2.07 1.72 17.47
C SER A 180 3.15 0.87 18.10
N LYS A 181 3.27 -0.39 17.67
CA LYS A 181 4.30 -1.30 18.18
C LYS A 181 5.71 -0.78 17.89
N GLU A 182 5.94 -0.36 16.64
CA GLU A 182 7.25 0.17 16.25
C GLU A 182 7.53 1.54 16.87
N LEU A 183 6.51 2.39 17.04
CA LEU A 183 6.64 3.65 17.77
C LEU A 183 7.10 3.40 19.21
N LEU A 184 6.40 2.53 19.95
CA LEU A 184 6.73 2.23 21.35
C LEU A 184 8.14 1.64 21.49
N LYS A 185 8.54 0.72 20.60
CA LYS A 185 9.92 0.21 20.57
C LYS A 185 10.94 1.31 20.33
N ALA A 186 10.71 2.15 19.30
CA ALA A 186 11.64 3.22 18.94
C ALA A 186 11.82 4.27 20.04
N LEU A 187 10.85 4.38 20.95
CA LEU A 187 10.86 5.26 22.10
C LEU A 187 11.29 4.58 23.42
N GLY A 188 11.69 3.30 23.40
CA GLY A 188 12.08 2.56 24.59
C GLY A 188 10.92 2.34 25.57
N MET A 189 9.74 2.00 25.03
CA MET A 189 8.50 1.74 25.77
C MET A 189 7.98 0.32 25.49
N GLU A 190 8.86 -0.65 25.34
CA GLU A 190 8.51 -2.03 24.98
C GLU A 190 7.59 -2.70 26.02
N ASP A 191 7.71 -2.30 27.28
CA ASP A 191 6.85 -2.75 28.38
C ASP A 191 5.38 -2.36 28.21
N LYS A 192 5.08 -1.42 27.32
CA LYS A 192 3.73 -0.93 27.00
C LYS A 192 3.10 -1.58 25.77
N ILE A 193 3.81 -2.51 25.09
CA ILE A 193 3.34 -3.11 23.85
C ILE A 193 2.22 -4.13 24.10
N GLU A 194 2.42 -5.00 25.10
CA GLU A 194 1.45 -6.07 25.38
C GLU A 194 0.19 -5.52 26.05
N GLY A 195 -0.98 -5.93 25.52
CA GLY A 195 -2.28 -5.51 26.04
C GLY A 195 -2.65 -4.05 25.73
N ARG A 196 -1.85 -3.32 24.94
CA ARG A 196 -2.18 -1.96 24.52
C ARG A 196 -3.47 -1.90 23.72
N ARG A 197 -4.15 -0.77 23.82
CA ARG A 197 -5.33 -0.45 23.03
C ARG A 197 -5.02 0.76 22.14
N GLU A 198 -5.44 0.69 20.88
CA GLU A 198 -5.16 1.75 19.91
C GLU A 198 -6.34 2.00 18.97
N LEU A 199 -6.46 3.24 18.51
CA LEU A 199 -7.33 3.67 17.45
C LEU A 199 -6.51 4.41 16.40
N ILE A 200 -6.50 3.88 15.17
CA ILE A 200 -5.85 4.49 14.02
C ILE A 200 -6.91 4.73 12.96
N ALA A 201 -6.97 5.96 12.41
CA ALA A 201 -7.86 6.30 11.31
C ALA A 201 -7.35 7.52 10.53
N GLY A 202 -7.72 7.57 9.24
CA GLY A 202 -7.34 8.62 8.30
C GLY A 202 -7.42 8.13 6.88
N ILE A 203 -6.36 8.33 6.11
CA ILE A 203 -6.17 7.76 4.78
C ILE A 203 -4.92 6.89 4.76
N ASN A 204 -4.80 6.03 3.75
CA ASN A 204 -3.60 5.20 3.60
C ASN A 204 -2.32 6.03 3.64
N HIS A 205 -1.32 5.56 4.38
CA HIS A 205 -0.03 6.20 4.66
C HIS A 205 -0.12 7.52 5.43
N MET A 206 -1.32 8.01 5.71
CA MET A 206 -1.58 9.16 6.58
C MET A 206 -2.80 8.86 7.48
N GLY A 207 -2.81 7.65 8.05
CA GLY A 207 -3.65 7.26 9.16
C GLY A 207 -3.05 7.77 10.47
N TRP A 208 -3.86 8.36 11.32
CA TRP A 208 -3.39 8.97 12.58
C TRP A 208 -3.64 8.03 13.74
N LEU A 209 -2.63 7.81 14.57
CA LEU A 209 -2.78 7.13 15.85
C LEU A 209 -3.52 8.08 16.81
N LEU A 210 -4.86 8.01 16.78
CA LEU A 210 -5.73 8.94 17.52
C LEU A 210 -5.76 8.66 19.02
N LYS A 211 -5.58 7.40 19.39
CA LYS A 211 -5.60 6.94 20.77
C LYS A 211 -4.61 5.81 20.96
N ILE A 212 -3.89 5.82 22.05
CA ILE A 212 -3.02 4.73 22.50
C ILE A 212 -3.01 4.66 24.03
N GLU A 213 -3.42 3.52 24.57
CA GLU A 213 -3.48 3.24 26.00
C GLU A 213 -2.70 1.99 26.33
N ASP A 214 -2.16 1.92 27.53
CA ASP A 214 -1.59 0.68 28.04
C ASP A 214 -2.70 -0.34 28.45
N LYS A 215 -2.29 -1.51 28.93
CA LYS A 215 -3.21 -2.59 29.37
C LYS A 215 -4.16 -2.14 30.47
N ASP A 216 -3.78 -1.17 31.28
CA ASP A 216 -4.52 -0.65 32.43
C ASP A 216 -5.43 0.54 32.06
N GLY A 217 -5.36 1.01 30.78
CA GLY A 217 -6.16 2.10 30.24
C GLY A 217 -5.55 3.48 30.42
N ASN A 218 -4.27 3.58 30.79
CA ASN A 218 -3.58 4.86 30.90
C ASN A 218 -3.18 5.37 29.52
N ASP A 219 -3.42 6.66 29.26
CA ASP A 219 -3.01 7.33 28.03
C ASP A 219 -1.49 7.41 27.92
N LEU A 220 -0.92 6.90 26.84
CA LEU A 220 0.51 6.88 26.59
C LEU A 220 1.02 8.13 25.87
N TYR A 221 0.15 8.96 25.28
CA TYR A 221 0.56 10.12 24.51
C TYR A 221 1.40 11.15 25.26
N PRO A 222 1.15 11.46 26.54
CA PRO A 222 2.01 12.39 27.28
C PRO A 222 3.48 11.96 27.28
N GLU A 223 3.76 10.70 27.52
CA GLU A 223 5.12 10.16 27.54
C GLU A 223 5.70 10.01 26.11
N ILE A 224 4.91 9.58 25.15
CA ILE A 224 5.30 9.53 23.73
C ILE A 224 5.73 10.90 23.23
N LYS A 225 4.96 11.95 23.50
CA LYS A 225 5.29 13.34 23.11
C LYS A 225 6.60 13.81 23.72
N ARG A 226 6.79 13.55 25.00
CA ARG A 226 8.02 13.93 25.71
C ARG A 226 9.25 13.25 25.08
N ARG A 227 9.20 11.92 24.92
CA ARG A 227 10.33 11.15 24.37
C ARG A 227 10.58 11.47 22.89
N ALA A 228 9.54 11.65 22.08
CA ALA A 228 9.67 12.02 20.67
C ALA A 228 10.35 13.39 20.51
N ALA A 229 9.95 14.39 21.32
CA ALA A 229 10.58 15.71 21.32
C ALA A 229 12.05 15.67 21.74
N GLU A 230 12.37 14.93 22.80
CA GLU A 230 13.74 14.74 23.27
C GLU A 230 14.61 14.07 22.21
N LYS A 231 14.12 12.99 21.61
CA LYS A 231 14.82 12.22 20.58
C LYS A 231 15.09 13.06 19.33
N ASN A 232 14.09 13.80 18.83
CA ASN A 232 14.26 14.70 17.68
C ASN A 232 15.29 15.83 17.95
N ALA A 233 15.40 16.28 19.20
CA ALA A 233 16.32 17.35 19.57
C ALA A 233 17.78 16.88 19.74
N THR A 234 17.99 15.58 20.06
CA THR A 234 19.30 15.08 20.50
C THR A 234 20.00 14.17 19.50
N GLU A 235 19.27 13.54 18.60
CA GLU A 235 19.85 12.56 17.66
C GLU A 235 19.19 12.58 16.27
N LYS A 236 19.95 12.17 15.26
CA LYS A 236 19.44 11.89 13.92
C LYS A 236 18.93 10.46 13.85
N HIS A 237 17.71 10.29 13.35
CA HIS A 237 17.11 8.96 13.17
C HIS A 237 16.17 8.94 11.95
N LYS A 238 15.71 7.76 11.58
CA LYS A 238 14.87 7.58 10.39
C LYS A 238 13.43 8.11 10.52
N ASP A 239 12.99 8.49 11.71
CA ASP A 239 11.59 8.82 11.97
C ASP A 239 11.37 10.29 12.39
N MET A 240 12.26 11.18 11.98
CA MET A 240 12.24 12.59 12.39
C MET A 240 11.00 13.35 11.92
N VAL A 241 10.49 13.07 10.71
CA VAL A 241 9.31 13.74 10.16
C VAL A 241 8.04 13.39 10.96
N ARG A 242 7.81 12.12 11.26
CA ARG A 242 6.63 11.71 12.04
C ARG A 242 6.70 12.16 13.49
N TYR A 243 7.90 12.24 14.08
CA TYR A 243 8.07 12.80 15.42
C TYR A 243 7.83 14.32 15.44
N GLU A 244 8.17 15.02 14.33
CA GLU A 244 7.79 16.43 14.19
C GLU A 244 6.25 16.59 14.12
N TYR A 245 5.53 15.66 13.48
CA TYR A 245 4.06 15.65 13.55
C TYR A 245 3.55 15.46 14.98
N ILE A 246 4.15 14.57 15.78
CA ILE A 246 3.79 14.45 17.21
C ILE A 246 3.97 15.81 17.92
N CYS A 247 5.08 16.49 17.69
CA CYS A 247 5.41 17.76 18.34
C CYS A 247 4.48 18.89 17.90
N ARG A 248 4.14 18.99 16.60
CA ARG A 248 3.40 20.13 16.03
C ARG A 248 1.91 19.87 15.88
N LEU A 249 1.51 18.67 15.45
CA LEU A 249 0.11 18.31 15.22
C LEU A 249 -0.49 17.54 16.39
N GLY A 250 0.34 17.02 17.29
CA GLY A 250 -0.07 16.31 18.49
C GLY A 250 -0.28 14.82 18.33
N TYR A 251 -0.08 14.26 17.13
CA TYR A 251 -0.38 12.85 16.81
C TYR A 251 0.69 12.22 15.92
N TYR A 252 0.87 10.90 16.08
CA TYR A 252 1.73 10.10 15.23
C TYR A 252 0.96 9.62 13.98
N CYS A 253 1.68 9.44 12.88
CA CYS A 253 1.11 9.04 11.58
C CYS A 253 1.57 7.64 11.20
N THR A 254 0.74 6.91 10.46
CA THR A 254 1.16 5.65 9.82
C THR A 254 2.19 5.89 8.72
N GLU A 255 2.81 4.82 8.26
CA GLU A 255 3.88 4.78 7.28
C GLU A 255 5.17 5.47 7.77
N SER A 256 6.19 5.53 6.90
CA SER A 256 7.50 6.03 7.26
C SER A 256 7.65 7.54 7.10
N SER A 257 8.69 8.11 7.70
CA SER A 257 9.00 9.53 7.61
C SER A 257 9.34 9.96 6.19
N GLU A 258 9.97 9.12 5.38
CA GLU A 258 10.29 9.41 3.99
C GLU A 258 9.03 9.56 3.13
N HIS A 259 8.00 8.72 3.31
CA HIS A 259 6.71 8.91 2.63
C HIS A 259 6.04 10.21 3.07
N ASN A 260 5.95 10.42 4.40
CA ASN A 260 5.29 11.59 4.94
C ASN A 260 6.01 12.91 4.61
N ALA A 261 7.32 12.87 4.31
CA ALA A 261 8.07 14.05 3.90
C ALA A 261 7.62 14.60 2.52
N GLU A 262 7.16 13.73 1.60
CA GLU A 262 6.70 14.12 0.26
C GLU A 262 5.18 14.29 0.13
N TYR A 263 4.39 14.00 1.19
CA TYR A 263 2.93 14.09 1.15
C TYR A 263 2.38 15.49 1.45
N ASN A 264 3.24 16.42 1.76
CA ASN A 264 2.87 17.78 2.09
C ASN A 264 4.05 18.76 1.83
N PRO A 265 3.79 20.07 1.77
CA PRO A 265 4.81 21.06 1.45
C PRO A 265 5.63 21.53 2.66
N LEU A 266 5.83 20.71 3.70
CA LEU A 266 6.48 21.16 4.93
C LEU A 266 7.98 20.85 4.99
N PHE A 267 8.45 19.79 4.33
CA PHE A 267 9.78 19.24 4.57
C PHE A 267 10.71 19.30 3.36
N ILE A 268 10.22 18.93 2.16
CA ILE A 268 11.02 18.99 0.93
C ILE A 268 10.74 20.33 0.25
N LYS A 269 11.68 21.27 0.37
CA LYS A 269 11.53 22.65 -0.15
C LYS A 269 12.79 23.12 -0.85
N SER A 270 12.65 23.56 -2.10
CA SER A 270 13.77 24.16 -2.87
C SER A 270 14.33 25.42 -2.19
N ARG A 271 13.45 26.21 -1.56
CA ARG A 271 13.83 27.43 -0.82
C ARG A 271 14.57 27.18 0.50
N TYR A 272 14.39 25.99 1.09
CA TYR A 272 14.98 25.60 2.38
C TYR A 272 15.62 24.22 2.26
N PRO A 273 16.69 24.08 1.45
CA PRO A 273 17.31 22.77 1.17
C PRO A 273 17.91 22.10 2.40
N GLU A 274 18.25 22.88 3.44
CA GLU A 274 18.77 22.38 4.72
C GLU A 274 17.78 21.47 5.48
N LEU A 275 16.47 21.57 5.20
CA LEU A 275 15.46 20.71 5.82
C LEU A 275 15.67 19.24 5.48
N ILE A 276 16.22 18.92 4.31
CA ILE A 276 16.52 17.54 3.90
C ILE A 276 17.49 16.89 4.88
N GLU A 277 18.57 17.61 5.23
CA GLU A 277 19.53 17.14 6.21
C GLU A 277 18.95 17.23 7.63
N GLN A 278 18.24 18.32 7.95
CA GLN A 278 17.65 18.53 9.27
C GLN A 278 16.74 17.37 9.67
N PHE A 279 15.86 16.90 8.77
CA PHE A 279 14.90 15.84 9.02
C PHE A 279 15.36 14.47 8.51
N ASN A 280 16.63 14.33 8.12
CA ASN A 280 17.21 13.09 7.62
C ASN A 280 16.37 12.44 6.51
N ILE A 281 15.98 13.22 5.50
CA ILE A 281 15.10 12.79 4.41
C ILE A 281 15.92 12.10 3.31
N PRO A 282 15.68 10.81 3.03
CA PRO A 282 16.41 10.07 2.00
C PRO A 282 15.76 10.30 0.62
N LEU A 283 16.16 11.35 -0.09
CA LEU A 283 15.72 11.56 -1.47
C LEU A 283 16.10 10.37 -2.36
N ASP A 284 15.25 10.03 -3.35
CA ASP A 284 15.45 8.91 -4.26
C ASP A 284 15.57 7.53 -3.56
N GLU A 285 14.89 7.37 -2.43
CA GLU A 285 14.99 6.13 -1.64
C GLU A 285 14.39 4.92 -2.36
N TYR A 286 13.24 5.08 -3.01
CA TYR A 286 12.59 3.93 -3.66
C TYR A 286 13.40 3.33 -4.81
N PRO A 287 14.03 4.10 -5.71
CA PRO A 287 14.99 3.57 -6.68
C PRO A 287 16.12 2.76 -6.03
N ARG A 288 16.69 3.24 -4.92
CA ARG A 288 17.73 2.49 -4.17
C ARG A 288 17.19 1.18 -3.61
N ARG A 289 15.99 1.20 -3.03
CA ARG A 289 15.32 -0.02 -2.53
C ARG A 289 15.08 -1.02 -3.64
N CYS A 290 14.59 -0.59 -4.80
CA CYS A 290 14.36 -1.46 -5.95
C CYS A 290 15.66 -2.14 -6.42
N ILE A 291 16.75 -1.38 -6.58
CA ILE A 291 18.06 -1.92 -6.99
C ILE A 291 18.56 -2.95 -5.97
N ASN A 292 18.50 -2.62 -4.68
CA ASN A 292 18.94 -3.51 -3.61
C ASN A 292 18.09 -4.79 -3.54
N GLN A 293 16.77 -4.68 -3.73
CA GLN A 293 15.86 -5.82 -3.73
C GLN A 293 16.10 -6.74 -4.92
N ILE A 294 16.32 -6.19 -6.11
CA ILE A 294 16.64 -6.96 -7.32
C ILE A 294 17.95 -7.73 -7.12
N LYS A 295 18.98 -7.07 -6.53
CA LYS A 295 20.24 -7.71 -6.23
C LYS A 295 20.09 -8.81 -5.17
N GLY A 296 19.48 -8.50 -4.04
CA GLY A 296 19.25 -9.45 -2.94
C GLY A 296 18.44 -10.67 -3.38
N TRP A 297 17.45 -10.46 -4.27
CA TRP A 297 16.67 -11.57 -4.82
C TRP A 297 17.51 -12.54 -5.64
N LYS A 298 18.44 -12.06 -6.47
CA LYS A 298 19.34 -12.94 -7.25
C LYS A 298 20.17 -13.85 -6.34
N GLU A 299 20.71 -13.29 -5.26
CA GLU A 299 21.51 -14.04 -4.27
C GLU A 299 20.66 -15.06 -3.51
N GLU A 300 19.44 -14.68 -3.08
CA GLU A 300 18.50 -15.56 -2.37
C GLU A 300 18.02 -16.71 -3.27
N LYS A 301 17.68 -16.42 -4.53
CA LYS A 301 17.26 -17.40 -5.54
C LYS A 301 18.31 -18.50 -5.71
N GLU A 302 19.59 -18.12 -5.87
CA GLU A 302 20.67 -19.09 -6.03
C GLU A 302 20.79 -20.01 -4.81
N SER A 303 20.64 -19.48 -3.61
CA SER A 303 20.65 -20.26 -2.37
C SER A 303 19.46 -21.23 -2.29
N ILE A 304 18.25 -20.77 -2.58
CA ILE A 304 17.03 -21.58 -2.56
C ILE A 304 17.10 -22.74 -3.56
N LEU A 305 17.55 -22.46 -4.79
CA LEU A 305 17.67 -23.47 -5.84
C LEU A 305 18.73 -24.52 -5.51
N LYS A 306 19.81 -24.13 -4.80
CA LYS A 306 20.90 -25.04 -4.42
C LYS A 306 20.53 -25.97 -3.27
N ASP A 307 19.84 -25.46 -2.25
CA ASP A 307 19.60 -26.20 -1.01
C ASP A 307 18.27 -26.97 -1.01
N GLY A 308 17.29 -26.59 -1.83
CA GLY A 308 15.95 -27.23 -1.94
C GLY A 308 15.13 -27.25 -0.64
N LYS A 309 15.66 -26.69 0.44
CA LYS A 309 15.05 -26.65 1.77
C LYS A 309 14.47 -25.27 2.04
N VAL A 310 13.26 -25.03 1.52
CA VAL A 310 12.50 -23.85 1.88
C VAL A 310 11.45 -24.28 2.89
N GLU A 311 11.61 -23.80 4.11
CA GLU A 311 10.58 -23.91 5.16
C GLU A 311 9.92 -22.52 5.34
N HIS A 312 8.68 -22.51 5.78
CA HIS A 312 7.95 -21.29 6.08
C HIS A 312 7.29 -21.37 7.44
N THR A 313 7.38 -20.30 8.21
CA THR A 313 6.63 -20.11 9.44
C THR A 313 5.66 -18.96 9.25
N ARG A 314 4.44 -19.08 9.75
CA ARG A 314 3.41 -18.06 9.59
C ARG A 314 3.95 -16.69 10.03
N SER A 315 3.90 -15.74 9.14
CA SER A 315 4.36 -14.38 9.34
C SER A 315 3.25 -13.49 9.97
N SER A 316 3.48 -12.19 10.01
CA SER A 316 2.47 -11.20 10.40
C SER A 316 1.65 -10.68 9.22
N GLU A 317 1.76 -11.30 8.04
CA GLU A 317 0.97 -10.93 6.86
C GLU A 317 -0.52 -11.21 7.09
N TYR A 318 -1.31 -10.16 7.11
CA TYR A 318 -2.67 -10.28 7.58
C TYR A 318 -3.70 -10.74 6.54
N ALA A 319 -3.35 -10.91 5.27
CA ALA A 319 -4.24 -11.51 4.27
C ALA A 319 -4.68 -12.92 4.68
N SER A 320 -3.76 -13.74 5.21
CA SER A 320 -4.08 -15.09 5.67
C SER A 320 -5.06 -15.08 6.85
N TYR A 321 -4.92 -14.12 7.76
CA TYR A 321 -5.85 -13.96 8.90
C TYR A 321 -7.23 -13.44 8.45
N ILE A 322 -7.29 -12.57 7.44
CA ILE A 322 -8.53 -12.12 6.82
C ILE A 322 -9.29 -13.29 6.19
N MET A 323 -8.60 -14.06 5.35
CA MET A 323 -9.18 -15.25 4.70
C MET A 323 -9.61 -16.31 5.74
N GLU A 324 -8.78 -16.55 6.76
CA GLU A 324 -9.13 -17.43 7.87
C GLU A 324 -10.40 -16.98 8.61
N ALA A 325 -10.51 -15.68 8.92
CA ALA A 325 -11.69 -15.13 9.58
C ALA A 325 -12.97 -15.31 8.74
N MET A 326 -12.87 -15.07 7.43
CA MET A 326 -14.00 -15.26 6.51
C MET A 326 -14.40 -16.73 6.36
N VAL A 327 -13.44 -17.66 6.37
CA VAL A 327 -13.71 -19.10 6.26
C VAL A 327 -14.26 -19.68 7.57
N THR A 328 -13.63 -19.34 8.69
CA THR A 328 -13.98 -19.93 9.99
C THR A 328 -15.11 -19.21 10.72
N GLY A 329 -15.22 -17.88 10.51
CA GLY A 329 -16.11 -17.01 11.25
C GLY A 329 -15.52 -16.50 12.57
N ASN A 330 -14.27 -16.82 12.88
CA ASN A 330 -13.57 -16.25 14.04
C ASN A 330 -13.20 -14.79 13.72
N PRO A 331 -13.71 -13.81 14.47
CA PRO A 331 -13.49 -12.41 14.13
C PRO A 331 -12.02 -12.00 14.20
N TYR A 332 -11.58 -11.20 13.21
CA TYR A 332 -10.25 -10.62 13.18
C TYR A 332 -10.31 -9.11 12.90
N LYS A 333 -9.59 -8.30 13.67
CA LYS A 333 -9.54 -6.84 13.51
C LYS A 333 -8.37 -6.44 12.62
N ILE A 334 -8.65 -5.59 11.62
CA ILE A 334 -7.64 -5.01 10.72
C ILE A 334 -7.78 -3.49 10.64
N GLY A 335 -6.75 -2.80 10.10
CA GLY A 335 -6.93 -1.51 9.45
C GLY A 335 -7.22 -1.77 7.97
N GLY A 336 -8.36 -1.33 7.48
CA GLY A 336 -8.79 -1.55 6.10
C GLY A 336 -9.00 -0.23 5.36
N ASN A 337 -8.62 -0.22 4.07
CA ASN A 337 -8.87 0.92 3.18
C ASN A 337 -10.20 0.68 2.45
N VAL A 338 -11.18 1.49 2.79
CA VAL A 338 -12.58 1.35 2.36
C VAL A 338 -13.19 2.73 2.03
N LEU A 339 -14.27 2.73 1.26
CA LEU A 339 -15.00 3.97 0.94
C LEU A 339 -15.59 4.59 2.22
N ASN A 340 -15.49 5.91 2.35
CA ASN A 340 -15.98 6.65 3.52
C ASN A 340 -17.50 6.78 3.55
N THR A 341 -18.22 5.69 3.76
CA THR A 341 -19.68 5.65 3.87
C THR A 341 -20.17 6.10 5.25
N GLY A 342 -19.73 7.30 5.70
CA GLY A 342 -20.05 7.82 7.03
C GLY A 342 -19.17 7.26 8.15
N LEU A 343 -17.95 6.84 7.84
CA LEU A 343 -17.00 6.26 8.81
C LEU A 343 -16.18 7.34 9.53
N ILE A 344 -15.72 8.34 8.78
CA ILE A 344 -15.06 9.54 9.28
C ILE A 344 -15.92 10.76 8.88
N ASP A 345 -16.56 11.40 9.87
CA ASP A 345 -17.62 12.38 9.65
C ASP A 345 -17.16 13.68 8.94
N ASN A 346 -15.89 14.04 9.05
CA ASN A 346 -15.34 15.28 8.52
C ASN A 346 -14.36 15.05 7.35
N LEU A 347 -14.49 13.91 6.66
CA LEU A 347 -13.87 13.64 5.37
C LEU A 347 -14.95 13.35 4.31
N PRO A 348 -14.67 13.56 3.01
CA PRO A 348 -15.64 13.33 1.95
C PRO A 348 -16.10 11.87 1.86
N ALA A 349 -17.38 11.67 1.53
CA ALA A 349 -17.94 10.33 1.35
C ALA A 349 -17.27 9.52 0.22
N ASP A 350 -16.74 10.22 -0.78
CA ASP A 350 -16.03 9.63 -1.93
C ASP A 350 -14.58 9.23 -1.63
N ALA A 351 -14.03 9.63 -0.49
CA ALA A 351 -12.66 9.30 -0.13
C ALA A 351 -12.53 7.80 0.23
N CYS A 352 -11.41 7.20 -0.15
CA CYS A 352 -10.99 5.92 0.40
C CYS A 352 -10.24 6.18 1.71
N VAL A 353 -10.80 5.73 2.83
CA VAL A 353 -10.28 5.98 4.17
C VAL A 353 -9.73 4.70 4.79
N GLU A 354 -8.72 4.83 5.64
CA GLU A 354 -8.16 3.75 6.43
C GLU A 354 -8.75 3.79 7.84
N VAL A 355 -9.54 2.77 8.18
CA VAL A 355 -10.26 2.68 9.45
C VAL A 355 -10.18 1.27 10.03
N PRO A 356 -10.41 1.09 11.34
CA PRO A 356 -10.59 -0.24 11.90
C PRO A 356 -11.76 -0.98 11.22
N CYS A 357 -11.52 -2.23 10.85
CA CYS A 357 -12.55 -3.10 10.30
C CYS A 357 -12.59 -4.42 11.09
N LEU A 358 -13.77 -4.96 11.32
CA LEU A 358 -13.97 -6.31 11.83
C LEU A 358 -14.21 -7.24 10.64
N VAL A 359 -13.45 -8.32 10.56
CA VAL A 359 -13.58 -9.33 9.50
C VAL A 359 -14.15 -10.62 10.11
N ASP A 360 -15.18 -11.16 9.48
CA ASP A 360 -15.82 -12.44 9.84
C ASP A 360 -16.43 -13.11 8.58
N LYS A 361 -17.33 -14.07 8.75
CA LYS A 361 -18.05 -14.73 7.62
C LYS A 361 -18.86 -13.78 6.75
N MET A 362 -19.23 -12.61 7.25
CA MET A 362 -19.95 -11.57 6.46
C MET A 362 -19.00 -10.72 5.62
N GLY A 363 -17.70 -10.93 5.77
CA GLY A 363 -16.65 -10.20 5.07
C GLY A 363 -16.06 -9.07 5.91
N VAL A 364 -15.69 -7.96 5.28
CA VAL A 364 -15.06 -6.79 5.93
C VAL A 364 -16.16 -5.82 6.39
N ASN A 365 -16.21 -5.56 7.70
CA ASN A 365 -17.18 -4.67 8.34
C ASN A 365 -16.45 -3.46 8.91
N PRO A 366 -16.47 -2.29 8.22
CA PRO A 366 -15.79 -1.08 8.70
C PRO A 366 -16.46 -0.50 9.94
N CYS A 367 -15.64 -0.01 10.87
CA CYS A 367 -16.12 0.64 12.09
C CYS A 367 -16.20 2.16 11.92
N HIS A 368 -17.28 2.77 12.40
CA HIS A 368 -17.40 4.22 12.50
C HIS A 368 -16.39 4.77 13.51
N VAL A 369 -15.68 5.82 13.13
CA VAL A 369 -14.63 6.47 13.93
C VAL A 369 -15.10 7.80 14.50
N GLY A 370 -16.01 8.51 13.80
CA GLY A 370 -16.42 9.86 14.12
C GLY A 370 -15.53 10.92 13.48
N ARG A 371 -15.32 12.04 14.17
CA ARG A 371 -14.57 13.17 13.63
C ARG A 371 -13.09 13.09 13.97
N LEU A 372 -12.23 13.28 12.98
CA LEU A 372 -10.80 13.53 13.22
C LEU A 372 -10.61 14.93 13.84
N PRO A 373 -9.55 15.15 14.63
CA PRO A 373 -9.07 16.49 14.96
C PRO A 373 -8.93 17.37 13.71
N VAL A 374 -9.29 18.64 13.81
CA VAL A 374 -9.42 19.55 12.65
C VAL A 374 -8.14 19.63 11.83
N GLN A 375 -6.97 19.72 12.50
CA GLN A 375 -5.66 19.79 11.82
C GLN A 375 -5.32 18.49 11.05
N LEU A 376 -5.74 17.33 11.56
CA LEU A 376 -5.49 16.04 10.93
C LEU A 376 -6.42 15.82 9.72
N ALA A 377 -7.69 16.19 9.87
CA ALA A 377 -8.64 16.18 8.76
C ALA A 377 -8.19 17.11 7.63
N ALA A 378 -7.68 18.30 7.95
CA ALA A 378 -7.15 19.25 6.98
C ALA A 378 -5.94 18.68 6.24
N MET A 379 -5.01 18.03 6.95
CA MET A 379 -3.87 17.34 6.33
C MET A 379 -4.30 16.21 5.40
N ASN A 380 -5.26 15.37 5.82
CA ASN A 380 -5.81 14.33 4.96
C ASN A 380 -6.48 14.92 3.71
N MET A 381 -7.25 16.02 3.85
CA MET A 381 -7.95 16.66 2.74
C MET A 381 -7.01 17.15 1.63
N THR A 382 -5.82 17.63 1.94
CA THR A 382 -4.85 18.05 0.90
C THR A 382 -4.53 16.90 -0.06
N ASN A 383 -4.35 15.70 0.47
CA ASN A 383 -4.05 14.50 -0.32
C ASN A 383 -5.31 13.88 -0.95
N ILE A 384 -6.45 13.88 -0.25
CA ILE A 384 -7.74 13.38 -0.78
C ILE A 384 -8.10 14.12 -2.06
N ASN A 385 -7.87 15.44 -2.14
CA ASN A 385 -8.15 16.24 -3.34
C ASN A 385 -7.40 15.70 -4.57
N ALA A 386 -6.10 15.43 -4.44
CA ALA A 386 -5.30 14.85 -5.51
C ALA A 386 -5.72 13.41 -5.84
N GLN A 387 -6.04 12.60 -4.83
CA GLN A 387 -6.51 11.22 -5.01
C GLN A 387 -7.82 11.15 -5.80
N LEU A 388 -8.81 11.96 -5.42
CA LEU A 388 -10.11 11.99 -6.11
C LEU A 388 -9.98 12.52 -7.54
N MET A 389 -9.12 13.52 -7.76
CA MET A 389 -8.89 14.05 -9.12
C MET A 389 -8.12 13.06 -9.99
N THR A 390 -7.20 12.29 -9.43
CA THR A 390 -6.50 11.20 -10.13
C THR A 390 -7.48 10.09 -10.54
N ILE A 391 -8.38 9.71 -9.65
CA ILE A 391 -9.46 8.75 -9.95
C ILE A 391 -10.35 9.28 -11.08
N GLU A 392 -10.69 10.56 -11.05
CA GLU A 392 -11.48 11.20 -12.11
C GLU A 392 -10.72 11.22 -13.44
N ALA A 393 -9.42 11.57 -13.44
CA ALA A 393 -8.58 11.50 -14.63
C ALA A 393 -8.52 10.10 -15.23
N ALA A 394 -8.38 9.07 -14.37
CA ALA A 394 -8.45 7.67 -14.81
C ALA A 394 -9.79 7.32 -15.44
N ARG A 395 -10.92 7.83 -14.91
CA ARG A 395 -12.26 7.60 -15.45
C ARG A 395 -12.52 8.31 -16.77
N THR A 396 -12.12 9.57 -16.87
CA THR A 396 -12.40 10.42 -18.06
C THR A 396 -11.44 10.20 -19.21
N ARG A 397 -10.24 9.71 -18.92
CA ARG A 397 -9.11 9.56 -19.88
C ARG A 397 -8.65 10.90 -20.50
N LYS A 398 -8.90 12.04 -19.84
CA LYS A 398 -8.54 13.36 -20.31
C LYS A 398 -7.21 13.84 -19.71
N ARG A 399 -6.32 14.38 -20.53
CA ARG A 399 -5.03 14.95 -20.07
C ARG A 399 -5.22 16.12 -19.11
N GLU A 400 -6.23 16.98 -19.36
CA GLU A 400 -6.50 18.11 -18.49
C GLU A 400 -6.83 17.69 -17.05
N ASP A 401 -7.42 16.50 -16.87
CA ASP A 401 -7.71 15.99 -15.55
C ASP A 401 -6.44 15.47 -14.85
N ILE A 402 -5.44 15.01 -15.60
CA ILE A 402 -4.09 14.70 -15.07
C ILE A 402 -3.42 15.98 -14.58
N TYR A 403 -3.46 17.07 -15.38
CA TYR A 403 -2.91 18.36 -14.97
C TYR A 403 -3.57 18.88 -13.69
N ARG A 404 -4.90 18.76 -13.58
CA ARG A 404 -5.65 19.12 -12.36
C ARG A 404 -5.24 18.30 -11.17
N ALA A 405 -5.05 16.96 -11.33
CA ALA A 405 -4.58 16.10 -10.26
C ALA A 405 -3.19 16.53 -9.75
N ALA A 406 -2.27 16.83 -10.67
CA ALA A 406 -0.92 17.31 -10.34
C ALA A 406 -0.94 18.68 -9.67
N MET A 407 -1.82 19.61 -10.11
CA MET A 407 -2.01 20.93 -9.48
C MET A 407 -2.60 20.84 -8.08
N LEU A 408 -3.33 19.77 -7.76
CA LEU A 408 -3.92 19.54 -6.43
C LEU A 408 -2.99 18.75 -5.50
N ASP A 409 -1.90 18.18 -6.02
CA ASP A 409 -0.89 17.54 -5.18
C ASP A 409 -0.13 18.60 -4.37
N PRO A 410 -0.16 18.54 -3.03
CA PRO A 410 0.34 19.63 -2.20
C PRO A 410 1.84 19.87 -2.33
N HIS A 411 2.64 18.82 -2.59
CA HIS A 411 4.08 18.96 -2.76
C HIS A 411 4.40 19.57 -4.16
N THR A 412 3.83 19.02 -5.22
CA THR A 412 4.02 19.50 -6.59
C THR A 412 3.60 20.97 -6.74
N ALA A 413 2.42 21.32 -6.22
CA ALA A 413 1.88 22.69 -6.28
C ALA A 413 2.71 23.70 -5.48
N ALA A 414 3.41 23.26 -4.43
CA ALA A 414 4.25 24.16 -3.64
C ALA A 414 5.62 24.46 -4.27
N GLU A 415 6.10 23.58 -5.15
CA GLU A 415 7.45 23.66 -5.72
C GLU A 415 7.47 24.18 -7.17
N LEU A 416 6.41 23.94 -7.96
CA LEU A 416 6.39 24.23 -9.39
C LEU A 416 5.39 25.33 -9.78
N SER A 417 5.68 26.03 -10.88
CA SER A 417 4.70 26.89 -11.54
C SER A 417 3.62 26.08 -12.25
N ILE A 418 2.45 26.68 -12.52
CA ILE A 418 1.36 26.03 -13.26
C ILE A 418 1.84 25.53 -14.63
N ASP A 419 2.63 26.34 -15.34
CA ASP A 419 3.14 25.99 -16.66
C ASP A 419 4.15 24.82 -16.60
N ASP A 420 4.99 24.77 -15.57
CA ASP A 420 5.93 23.67 -15.38
C ASP A 420 5.20 22.37 -14.98
N ILE A 421 4.12 22.45 -14.20
CA ILE A 421 3.27 21.28 -13.88
C ILE A 421 2.69 20.68 -15.15
N VAL A 422 2.13 21.51 -16.04
CA VAL A 422 1.55 21.05 -17.32
C VAL A 422 2.62 20.40 -18.18
N LYS A 423 3.76 21.08 -18.40
CA LYS A 423 4.88 20.54 -19.18
C LYS A 423 5.43 19.23 -18.61
N MET A 424 5.60 19.17 -17.29
CA MET A 424 6.06 17.95 -16.62
C MET A 424 5.09 16.79 -16.82
N CYS A 425 3.77 17.04 -16.76
CA CYS A 425 2.78 16.00 -17.04
C CYS A 425 2.84 15.52 -18.50
N ASP A 426 3.02 16.45 -19.46
CA ASP A 426 3.18 16.08 -20.87
C ASP A 426 4.44 15.25 -21.10
N ASP A 427 5.60 15.66 -20.53
CA ASP A 427 6.85 14.91 -20.61
C ASP A 427 6.72 13.52 -19.98
N LEU A 428 5.99 13.40 -18.85
CA LEU A 428 5.73 12.11 -18.21
C LEU A 428 4.84 11.20 -19.06
N ILE A 429 3.76 11.75 -19.65
CA ILE A 429 2.87 11.00 -20.53
C ILE A 429 3.63 10.49 -21.76
N GLU A 430 4.47 11.35 -22.37
CA GLU A 430 5.30 10.97 -23.50
C GLU A 430 6.32 9.88 -23.11
N ALA A 431 7.05 10.07 -22.00
CA ALA A 431 8.06 9.12 -21.55
C ALA A 431 7.49 7.74 -21.19
N HIS A 432 6.28 7.69 -20.64
CA HIS A 432 5.59 6.42 -20.33
C HIS A 432 5.03 5.71 -21.59
N GLY A 433 4.90 6.39 -22.71
CA GLY A 433 4.49 5.80 -23.99
C GLY A 433 3.16 5.01 -23.91
N ASP A 434 3.20 3.75 -24.28
CA ASP A 434 2.01 2.88 -24.36
C ASP A 434 1.25 2.74 -23.04
N TYR A 435 1.91 2.86 -21.90
CA TYR A 435 1.26 2.82 -20.58
C TYR A 435 0.28 3.99 -20.35
N MET A 436 0.47 5.10 -21.08
CA MET A 436 -0.35 6.31 -20.96
C MET A 436 -1.06 6.68 -22.28
N ALA A 437 -0.95 5.88 -23.33
CA ALA A 437 -1.51 6.16 -24.67
C ALA A 437 -3.04 6.38 -24.71
N MET A 438 -3.76 5.90 -23.70
CA MET A 438 -5.21 6.09 -23.58
C MET A 438 -5.63 7.48 -23.13
N TYR A 439 -4.73 8.29 -22.59
CA TYR A 439 -5.03 9.64 -22.12
C TYR A 439 -4.82 10.65 -23.26
N LYS A 440 -5.91 11.33 -23.64
CA LYS A 440 -5.98 12.23 -24.83
C LYS A 440 -6.26 13.68 -24.43
#